data_e962a613171e315ac217cfab005ca70c
#
_entry.id   e962a613171e315ac217cfab005ca70c
#
_cell.length_a   1.000
_cell.length_b   1.000
_cell.length_c   1.000
_cell.angle_alpha   90.00
_cell.angle_beta   90.00
_cell.angle_gamma   90.00
#
_symmetry.space_group_name_H-M   'P 1'
#
loop_
_entity.id
_entity.type
_entity.pdbx_description
1 polymer ?
#
loop_
_entity_poly.entity_id
_entity_poly.type
_entity_poly.pdbx_seq_one_letter_code
_entity_poly.pdbx_strand_id
1 'polypeptide(L)'
;MHKGYWITLYRSVSNPAALTAYAKLAGPAITAGGGRFLVRGTAAKAYEAGLNQRSVVIEFDSVEKAIATYESPEYQTAKKLLEGSVERDVRMLEGA
;
A
#
# COMPACT_ATOMS: atom_id res chain seq x y z
N MET A 1 -8.17 -21.70 4.71
CA MET A 1 -8.30 -20.44 3.98
C MET A 1 -7.05 -19.61 4.14
N HIS A 2 -6.65 -18.93 3.09
CA HIS A 2 -5.43 -18.15 3.09
C HIS A 2 -5.74 -16.67 3.21
N LYS A 3 -4.95 -15.97 4.00
CA LYS A 3 -4.99 -14.51 4.07
C LYS A 3 -4.55 -13.91 2.74
N GLY A 4 -4.90 -12.66 2.52
CA GLY A 4 -4.40 -11.88 1.40
C GLY A 4 -3.48 -10.77 1.88
N TYR A 5 -2.50 -10.43 1.07
CA TYR A 5 -1.54 -9.38 1.42
C TYR A 5 -1.43 -8.40 0.28
N TRP A 6 -1.55 -7.13 0.63
CA TRP A 6 -1.29 -6.01 -0.26
C TRP A 6 0.07 -5.46 0.13
N ILE A 7 1.03 -5.61 -0.76
CA ILE A 7 2.41 -5.18 -0.52
C ILE A 7 2.70 -4.01 -1.45
N THR A 8 3.13 -2.89 -0.87
CA THR A 8 3.51 -1.71 -1.61
C THR A 8 4.97 -1.38 -1.31
N LEU A 9 5.79 -1.33 -2.36
CA LEU A 9 7.19 -0.97 -2.27
C LEU A 9 7.39 0.32 -3.05
N TYR A 10 7.75 1.40 -2.37
CA TYR A 10 7.99 2.67 -3.03
C TYR A 10 9.35 2.66 -3.70
N ARG A 11 9.39 3.12 -4.94
CA ARG A 11 10.65 3.28 -5.68
C ARG A 11 11.13 4.72 -5.61
N SER A 12 10.22 5.67 -5.61
CA SER A 12 10.55 7.09 -5.44
C SER A 12 9.36 7.87 -4.89
N VAL A 13 9.65 8.95 -4.18
CA VAL A 13 8.66 9.91 -3.70
C VAL A 13 9.21 11.28 -4.02
N SER A 14 8.60 11.97 -5.01
CA SER A 14 9.03 13.31 -5.41
C SER A 14 8.31 14.42 -4.65
N ASN A 15 7.16 14.11 -4.02
CA ASN A 15 6.38 15.09 -3.27
C ASN A 15 5.86 14.48 -1.97
N PRO A 16 6.63 14.60 -0.86
CA PRO A 16 6.19 14.04 0.43
C PRO A 16 4.87 14.59 0.94
N ALA A 17 4.51 15.84 0.60
CA ALA A 17 3.23 16.42 1.01
C ALA A 17 2.05 15.66 0.38
N ALA A 18 2.20 15.20 -0.87
CA ALA A 18 1.18 14.40 -1.53
C ALA A 18 0.99 13.06 -0.81
N LEU A 19 2.08 12.46 -0.34
CA LEU A 19 2.01 11.21 0.42
C LEU A 19 1.26 11.40 1.74
N THR A 20 1.50 12.50 2.43
CA THR A 20 0.79 12.83 3.68
C THR A 20 -0.72 13.00 3.43
N ALA A 21 -1.09 13.74 2.38
CA ALA A 21 -2.49 13.93 2.02
C ALA A 21 -3.15 12.60 1.65
N TYR A 22 -2.45 11.78 0.86
CA TYR A 22 -2.91 10.45 0.48
C TYR A 22 -3.21 9.59 1.72
N ALA A 23 -2.27 9.55 2.67
CA ALA A 23 -2.39 8.68 3.84
C ALA A 23 -3.64 9.00 4.68
N LYS A 24 -4.06 10.26 4.73
CA LYS A 24 -5.25 10.65 5.47
C LYS A 24 -6.54 10.05 4.90
N LEU A 25 -6.58 9.80 3.60
CA LEU A 25 -7.72 9.18 2.94
C LEU A 25 -7.55 7.67 2.78
N ALA A 26 -6.34 7.21 2.48
CA ALA A 26 -6.06 5.81 2.23
C ALA A 26 -6.19 4.95 3.48
N GLY A 27 -5.72 5.44 4.62
CA GLY A 27 -5.81 4.70 5.88
C GLY A 27 -7.24 4.26 6.20
N PRO A 28 -8.19 5.20 6.28
CA PRO A 28 -9.59 4.84 6.51
C PRO A 28 -10.18 3.94 5.43
N ALA A 29 -9.87 4.18 4.15
CA ALA A 29 -10.39 3.36 3.05
C ALA A 29 -9.90 1.91 3.15
N ILE A 30 -8.64 1.70 3.47
CA ILE A 30 -8.04 0.38 3.62
C ILE A 30 -8.63 -0.34 4.83
N THR A 31 -8.76 0.36 5.96
CA THR A 31 -9.35 -0.20 7.18
C THR A 31 -10.82 -0.58 6.95
N ALA A 32 -11.58 0.27 6.27
CA ALA A 32 -12.98 -0.02 5.94
C ALA A 32 -13.11 -1.25 5.04
N GLY A 33 -12.12 -1.53 4.19
CA GLY A 33 -12.08 -2.73 3.36
C GLY A 33 -11.66 -3.99 4.10
N GLY A 34 -11.30 -3.89 5.37
CA GLY A 34 -10.88 -5.02 6.19
C GLY A 34 -9.37 -5.17 6.30
N GLY A 35 -8.61 -4.18 5.87
CA GLY A 35 -7.15 -4.23 5.93
C GLY A 35 -6.59 -3.95 7.31
N ARG A 36 -5.50 -4.64 7.63
CA ARG A 36 -4.73 -4.44 8.86
C ARG A 36 -3.29 -4.14 8.47
N PHE A 37 -2.77 -2.99 8.87
CA PHE A 37 -1.38 -2.64 8.58
C PHE A 37 -0.45 -3.47 9.45
N LEU A 38 0.37 -4.31 8.83
CA LEU A 38 1.37 -5.12 9.55
C LEU A 38 2.73 -4.44 9.56
N VAL A 39 3.10 -3.80 8.46
CA VAL A 39 4.37 -3.10 8.30
C VAL A 39 4.12 -1.80 7.57
N ARG A 40 4.72 -0.72 8.06
CA ARG A 40 4.62 0.59 7.41
C ARG A 40 5.82 1.43 7.82
N GLY A 41 6.78 1.56 6.94
CA GLY A 41 7.99 2.33 7.23
C GLY A 41 9.07 2.12 6.18
N THR A 42 10.20 2.75 6.42
CA THR A 42 11.37 2.63 5.56
C THR A 42 12.12 1.35 5.88
N ALA A 43 12.68 0.70 4.85
CA ALA A 43 13.44 -0.52 5.04
C ALA A 43 14.64 -0.26 5.98
N ALA A 44 14.81 -1.16 6.97
CA ALA A 44 15.96 -1.09 7.87
C ALA A 44 17.24 -1.44 7.13
N LYS A 45 17.17 -2.32 6.16
CA LYS A 45 18.27 -2.70 5.30
C LYS A 45 17.72 -3.27 4.00
N ALA A 46 18.37 -3.00 2.89
CA ALA A 46 17.99 -3.55 1.61
C ALA A 46 19.13 -4.35 1.02
N TYR A 47 18.79 -5.42 0.30
CA TYR A 47 19.74 -6.30 -0.38
C TYR A 47 19.37 -6.39 -1.85
N GLU A 48 20.35 -6.72 -2.67
CA GLU A 48 20.16 -6.95 -4.10
C GLU A 48 19.44 -5.77 -4.77
N ALA A 49 18.30 -5.99 -5.42
CA ALA A 49 17.54 -4.93 -6.08
C ALA A 49 16.62 -4.15 -5.13
N GLY A 50 16.63 -4.46 -3.84
CA GLY A 50 15.82 -3.75 -2.85
C GLY A 50 16.28 -2.31 -2.67
N LEU A 51 15.33 -1.42 -2.35
CA LEU A 51 15.60 -0.01 -2.12
C LEU A 51 15.33 0.35 -0.66
N ASN A 52 16.11 1.29 -0.11
CA ASN A 52 15.88 1.84 1.22
C ASN A 52 14.78 2.90 1.16
N GLN A 53 13.59 2.46 0.76
CA GLN A 53 12.43 3.32 0.59
C GLN A 53 11.28 2.78 1.44
N ARG A 54 10.19 3.56 1.50
CA ARG A 54 9.00 3.20 2.23
C ARG A 54 8.44 1.87 1.71
N SER A 55 8.05 1.00 2.65
CA SER A 55 7.43 -0.29 2.36
C SER A 55 6.22 -0.46 3.25
N VAL A 56 5.14 -1.00 2.70
CA VAL A 56 3.89 -1.21 3.44
C VAL A 56 3.38 -2.62 3.17
N VAL A 57 3.00 -3.32 4.23
CA VAL A 57 2.35 -4.64 4.13
C VAL A 57 1.02 -4.56 4.86
N ILE A 58 -0.05 -4.90 4.16
CA ILE A 58 -1.40 -4.85 4.69
C ILE A 58 -2.01 -6.25 4.55
N GLU A 59 -2.56 -6.77 5.64
CA GLU A 59 -3.20 -8.09 5.65
C GLU A 59 -4.72 -7.93 5.52
N PHE A 60 -5.31 -8.79 4.70
CA PHE A 60 -6.77 -8.93 4.54
C PHE A 60 -7.15 -10.38 4.78
N ASP A 61 -8.42 -10.63 5.03
CA ASP A 61 -8.92 -12.01 5.22
C ASP A 61 -8.74 -12.87 3.98
N SER A 62 -8.70 -12.24 2.79
CA SER A 62 -8.47 -12.94 1.53
C SER A 62 -7.82 -11.99 0.52
N VAL A 63 -7.19 -12.55 -0.50
CA VAL A 63 -6.61 -11.74 -1.58
C VAL A 63 -7.71 -11.02 -2.37
N GLU A 64 -8.88 -11.62 -2.50
CA GLU A 64 -10.03 -11.00 -3.15
C GLU A 64 -10.44 -9.70 -2.45
N LYS A 65 -10.44 -9.71 -1.11
CA LYS A 65 -10.74 -8.50 -0.35
C LYS A 65 -9.68 -7.42 -0.52
N ALA A 66 -8.42 -7.81 -0.60
CA ALA A 66 -7.33 -6.86 -0.85
C ALA A 66 -7.50 -6.19 -2.22
N ILE A 67 -7.78 -6.98 -3.24
CA ILE A 67 -8.00 -6.48 -4.60
C ILE A 67 -9.23 -5.56 -4.64
N ALA A 68 -10.33 -5.99 -4.04
CA ALA A 68 -11.56 -5.20 -4.02
C ALA A 68 -11.36 -3.85 -3.32
N THR A 69 -10.55 -3.81 -2.26
CA THR A 69 -10.27 -2.57 -1.55
C THR A 69 -9.43 -1.62 -2.39
N TYR A 70 -8.40 -2.14 -3.08
CA TYR A 70 -7.60 -1.32 -3.97
C TYR A 70 -8.45 -0.72 -5.09
N GLU A 71 -9.38 -1.50 -5.64
CA GLU A 71 -10.24 -1.07 -6.74
C GLU A 71 -11.46 -0.28 -6.29
N SER A 72 -11.67 -0.12 -4.97
CA SER A 72 -12.81 0.62 -4.46
C SER A 72 -12.74 2.12 -4.81
N PRO A 73 -13.91 2.78 -4.97
CA PRO A 73 -13.92 4.22 -5.23
C PRO A 73 -13.21 5.03 -4.16
N GLU A 74 -13.33 4.63 -2.89
CA GLU A 74 -12.71 5.32 -1.77
C GLU A 74 -11.18 5.30 -1.88
N TYR A 75 -10.60 4.12 -2.17
CA TYR A 75 -9.17 4.04 -2.32
C TYR A 75 -8.69 4.74 -3.60
N GLN A 76 -9.42 4.60 -4.71
CA GLN A 76 -9.04 5.25 -5.95
C GLN A 76 -9.05 6.78 -5.82
N THR A 77 -9.96 7.33 -5.04
CA THR A 77 -9.98 8.77 -4.72
C THR A 77 -8.70 9.16 -3.98
N ALA A 78 -8.29 8.38 -2.99
CA ALA A 78 -7.04 8.62 -2.27
C ALA A 78 -5.83 8.53 -3.21
N LYS A 79 -5.81 7.50 -4.06
CA LYS A 79 -4.69 7.25 -4.97
C LYS A 79 -4.44 8.41 -5.93
N LYS A 80 -5.49 9.11 -6.35
CA LYS A 80 -5.35 10.26 -7.24
C LYS A 80 -4.43 11.34 -6.67
N LEU A 81 -4.35 11.45 -5.35
CA LEU A 81 -3.46 12.44 -4.71
C LEU A 81 -1.99 12.13 -4.93
N LEU A 82 -1.66 10.90 -5.31
CA LEU A 82 -0.27 10.48 -5.55
C LEU A 82 0.17 10.62 -7.01
N GLU A 83 -0.74 10.92 -7.93
CA GLU A 83 -0.41 10.98 -9.36
C GLU A 83 0.75 11.95 -9.61
N GLY A 84 1.78 11.45 -10.31
CA GLY A 84 2.97 12.24 -10.62
C GLY A 84 3.92 12.46 -9.45
N SER A 85 3.60 11.95 -8.25
CA SER A 85 4.38 12.21 -7.04
C SER A 85 5.15 10.99 -6.52
N VAL A 86 4.83 9.80 -6.99
CA VAL A 86 5.47 8.55 -6.53
C VAL A 86 5.61 7.58 -7.67
N GLU A 87 6.56 6.65 -7.50
CA GLU A 87 6.62 5.42 -8.29
C GLU A 87 6.57 4.26 -7.31
N ARG A 88 5.61 3.36 -7.48
CA ARG A 88 5.39 2.25 -6.55
C ARG A 88 5.28 0.93 -7.30
N ASP A 89 5.75 -0.13 -6.64
CA ASP A 89 5.50 -1.52 -7.01
C ASP A 89 4.42 -2.04 -6.05
N VAL A 90 3.22 -2.30 -6.56
CA VAL A 90 2.09 -2.77 -5.75
C VAL A 90 1.72 -4.18 -6.16
N ARG A 91 1.69 -5.09 -5.20
CA ARG A 91 1.40 -6.51 -5.45
C ARG A 91 0.36 -7.04 -4.47
N MET A 92 -0.55 -7.85 -5.00
CA MET A 92 -1.53 -8.58 -4.19
C MET A 92 -1.14 -10.05 -4.20
N LEU A 93 -0.92 -10.62 -3.01
CA LEU A 93 -0.44 -12.00 -2.86
C LEU A 93 -1.33 -12.77 -1.91
N GLU A 94 -1.53 -14.06 -2.22
CA GLU A 94 -2.19 -14.96 -1.29
C GLU A 94 -1.16 -15.49 -0.30
N GLY A 95 -1.55 -15.58 0.96
CA GLY A 95 -0.69 -16.11 2.00
C GLY A 95 -0.39 -17.59 1.79
N ALA A 96 0.75 -18.03 2.28
CA ALA A 96 1.19 -19.40 2.15
C ALA A 96 0.32 -20.39 2.94
#